data_a36efde15c64cc8545d9ad98a5124e85
#
_entry.id   a36efde15c64cc8545d9ad98a5124e85
#
_cell.length_a   1.000
_cell.length_b   1.000
_cell.length_c   1.000
_cell.angle_alpha   90.00
_cell.angle_beta   90.00
_cell.angle_gamma   90.00
#
_symmetry.space_group_name_H-M   'P 1'
#
loop_
_entity.id
_entity.type
_entity.pdbx_description
1 polymer ?
#
loop_
_entity_poly.entity_id
_entity_poly.type
_entity_poly.pdbx_seq_one_letter_code
_entity_poly.pdbx_strand_id
1 'polypeptide(L)'
;MAAKPEDLNLDYNCSIKINGSEYLANTDETILDVSKRNGIEIPHLCFKEGMRPDGNCRVCVVEIEGERALQPSCIRKVTDGMIINTENNRVIHSQKVVIELLQSDVSSEQYDPNSELKHWADKLQVETVRFPSKIQNKHDFSHPAIAVNLDACIQCT
;
A
#
# COMPACT_ATOMS: atom_id res chain seq x y z
N MET A 1 -22.62 -11.75 -7.47
CA MET A 1 -23.11 -10.64 -8.36
C MET A 1 -22.63 -9.38 -7.71
N ALA A 2 -21.62 -8.72 -8.27
CA ALA A 2 -21.17 -7.42 -7.78
C ALA A 2 -22.23 -6.37 -8.21
N ALA A 3 -22.66 -5.52 -7.28
CA ALA A 3 -23.56 -4.42 -7.56
C ALA A 3 -22.92 -3.50 -8.60
N LYS A 4 -23.69 -3.10 -9.60
CA LYS A 4 -23.25 -2.12 -10.58
C LYS A 4 -23.10 -0.75 -9.90
N PRO A 5 -22.13 0.09 -10.32
CA PRO A 5 -21.88 1.40 -9.71
C PRO A 5 -23.00 2.43 -9.85
N GLU A 6 -24.10 2.07 -10.48
CA GLU A 6 -25.26 2.96 -10.76
C GLU A 6 -26.24 3.12 -9.59
N ASP A 7 -26.09 2.34 -8.50
CA ASP A 7 -27.09 2.31 -7.41
C ASP A 7 -26.70 3.12 -6.14
N LEU A 8 -25.54 3.78 -6.14
CA LEU A 8 -25.15 4.68 -5.07
C LEU A 8 -25.25 6.12 -5.61
N ASN A 9 -26.27 6.83 -5.16
CA ASN A 9 -26.38 8.29 -5.34
C ASN A 9 -25.29 8.96 -4.47
N LEU A 10 -24.03 8.77 -4.88
CA LEU A 10 -22.87 9.41 -4.28
C LEU A 10 -22.76 10.79 -4.93
N ASP A 11 -23.12 11.82 -4.20
CA ASP A 11 -22.88 13.20 -4.60
C ASP A 11 -21.36 13.46 -4.58
N TYR A 12 -20.69 13.11 -5.69
CA TYR A 12 -19.27 13.39 -5.86
C TYR A 12 -19.07 14.91 -5.92
N ASN A 13 -18.07 15.40 -5.19
CA ASN A 13 -17.81 16.83 -5.07
C ASN A 13 -16.47 17.27 -5.68
N CYS A 14 -15.71 16.35 -6.28
CA CYS A 14 -14.46 16.66 -6.97
C CYS A 14 -14.18 15.68 -8.11
N SER A 15 -13.33 16.12 -9.05
CA SER A 15 -12.80 15.30 -10.14
C SER A 15 -11.29 15.24 -10.04
N ILE A 16 -10.73 14.04 -10.24
CA ILE A 16 -9.27 13.79 -10.21
C ILE A 16 -8.86 12.98 -11.44
N LYS A 17 -7.58 13.04 -11.80
CA LYS A 17 -7.04 12.19 -12.87
C LYS A 17 -6.08 11.17 -12.28
N ILE A 18 -6.26 9.89 -12.59
CA ILE A 18 -5.34 8.82 -12.24
C ILE A 18 -4.86 8.15 -13.53
N ASN A 19 -3.55 8.13 -13.76
CA ASN A 19 -2.90 7.58 -14.97
C ASN A 19 -3.53 8.12 -16.27
N GLY A 20 -3.90 9.41 -16.29
CA GLY A 20 -4.49 10.09 -17.44
C GLY A 20 -6.01 9.93 -17.62
N SER A 21 -6.67 9.05 -16.87
CA SER A 21 -8.13 8.88 -16.88
C SER A 21 -8.78 9.70 -15.76
N GLU A 22 -9.96 10.25 -16.05
CA GLU A 22 -10.71 11.09 -15.11
C GLU A 22 -11.67 10.24 -14.25
N TYR A 23 -11.72 10.55 -12.95
CA TYR A 23 -12.55 9.85 -11.97
C TYR A 23 -13.23 10.86 -11.05
N LEU A 24 -14.51 10.61 -10.75
CA LEU A 24 -15.25 11.37 -9.76
C LEU A 24 -14.96 10.83 -8.35
N ALA A 25 -14.84 11.73 -7.40
CA ALA A 25 -14.47 11.39 -6.02
C ALA A 25 -15.09 12.37 -5.01
N ASN A 26 -15.02 12.00 -3.74
CA ASN A 26 -15.31 12.88 -2.63
C ASN A 26 -14.02 13.32 -1.95
N THR A 27 -13.92 14.55 -1.51
CA THR A 27 -12.73 15.11 -0.84
C THR A 27 -12.38 14.44 0.50
N ASP A 28 -13.26 13.62 1.04
CA ASP A 28 -13.02 12.79 2.23
C ASP A 28 -12.43 11.41 1.91
N GLU A 29 -12.53 10.96 0.64
CA GLU A 29 -11.89 9.73 0.18
C GLU A 29 -10.37 9.88 0.08
N THR A 30 -9.64 8.78 0.31
CA THR A 30 -8.22 8.70 0.02
C THR A 30 -7.98 8.34 -1.45
N ILE A 31 -6.77 8.59 -1.96
CA ILE A 31 -6.37 8.14 -3.30
C ILE A 31 -6.54 6.62 -3.43
N LEU A 32 -6.23 5.86 -2.37
CA LEU A 32 -6.36 4.40 -2.37
C LEU A 32 -7.84 3.97 -2.47
N ASP A 33 -8.75 4.65 -1.78
CA ASP A 33 -10.19 4.35 -1.83
C ASP A 33 -10.73 4.53 -3.26
N VAL A 34 -10.44 5.69 -3.87
CA VAL A 34 -10.85 5.98 -5.25
C VAL A 34 -10.24 4.98 -6.23
N SER A 35 -8.95 4.63 -6.05
CA SER A 35 -8.27 3.64 -6.90
C SER A 35 -8.91 2.27 -6.81
N LYS A 36 -9.15 1.77 -5.59
CA LYS A 36 -9.81 0.46 -5.35
C LYS A 36 -11.19 0.39 -6.00
N ARG A 37 -12.01 1.41 -5.79
CA ARG A 37 -13.36 1.49 -6.35
C ARG A 37 -13.37 1.44 -7.88
N ASN A 38 -12.32 1.95 -8.51
CA ASN A 38 -12.18 1.98 -9.96
C ASN A 38 -11.29 0.87 -10.54
N GLY A 39 -10.94 -0.14 -9.73
CA GLY A 39 -10.17 -1.29 -10.18
C GLY A 39 -8.69 -1.00 -10.46
N ILE A 40 -8.17 0.13 -9.96
CA ILE A 40 -6.75 0.49 -10.05
C ILE A 40 -6.04 -0.09 -8.83
N GLU A 41 -5.13 -1.03 -9.08
CA GLU A 41 -4.38 -1.65 -8.00
C GLU A 41 -3.16 -0.82 -7.61
N ILE A 42 -3.10 -0.46 -6.34
CA ILE A 42 -1.93 0.16 -5.71
C ILE A 42 -1.43 -0.79 -4.61
N PRO A 43 -0.15 -1.18 -4.61
CA PRO A 43 0.37 -2.08 -3.57
C PRO A 43 0.25 -1.44 -2.19
N HIS A 44 -0.19 -2.19 -1.20
CA HIS A 44 -0.33 -1.72 0.19
C HIS A 44 -0.21 -2.90 1.17
N LEU A 45 0.30 -2.64 2.38
CA LEU A 45 0.50 -3.65 3.42
C LEU A 45 -0.08 -3.23 4.77
N CYS A 46 0.19 -1.99 5.22
CA CYS A 46 -0.30 -1.50 6.52
C CYS A 46 -1.75 -0.96 6.48
N PHE A 47 -2.41 -1.04 5.33
CA PHE A 47 -3.80 -0.66 5.18
C PHE A 47 -4.70 -1.89 5.31
N LYS A 48 -5.71 -1.80 6.17
CA LYS A 48 -6.77 -2.81 6.27
C LYS A 48 -8.11 -2.09 6.29
N GLU A 49 -9.05 -2.62 5.51
CA GLU A 49 -10.39 -2.06 5.44
C GLU A 49 -11.08 -2.08 6.82
N GLY A 50 -11.73 -0.97 7.17
CA GLY A 50 -12.35 -0.80 8.48
C GLY A 50 -11.41 -0.37 9.60
N MET A 51 -10.11 -0.25 9.34
CA MET A 51 -9.12 0.27 10.29
C MET A 51 -8.60 1.65 9.85
N ARG A 52 -8.13 2.44 10.82
CA ARG A 52 -7.49 3.72 10.52
C ARG A 52 -6.17 3.46 9.78
N PRO A 53 -5.94 4.06 8.62
CA PRO A 53 -4.68 3.92 7.91
C PRO A 53 -3.55 4.70 8.62
N ASP A 54 -2.40 4.08 8.83
CA ASP A 54 -1.23 4.71 9.47
C ASP A 54 -0.20 5.27 8.47
N GLY A 55 -0.23 4.82 7.21
CA GLY A 55 0.70 5.25 6.18
C GLY A 55 2.16 4.87 6.45
N ASN A 56 2.41 3.85 7.25
CA ASN A 56 3.71 3.50 7.82
C ASN A 56 4.63 2.77 6.85
N CYS A 57 4.12 1.73 6.18
CA CYS A 57 4.93 0.87 5.32
C CYS A 57 5.43 1.57 4.04
N ARG A 58 4.78 2.62 3.58
CA ARG A 58 5.12 3.38 2.37
C ARG A 58 5.11 2.59 1.06
N VAL A 59 4.58 1.39 1.03
CA VAL A 59 4.45 0.60 -0.20
C VAL A 59 3.45 1.24 -1.17
N CYS A 60 2.42 1.91 -0.65
CA CYS A 60 1.33 2.52 -1.43
C CYS A 60 1.64 3.91 -1.98
N VAL A 61 2.91 4.28 -2.14
CA VAL A 61 3.27 5.61 -2.65
C VAL A 61 2.86 5.80 -4.10
N VAL A 62 2.41 7.03 -4.38
CA VAL A 62 2.04 7.51 -5.72
C VAL A 62 2.66 8.87 -5.97
N GLU A 63 2.76 9.28 -7.22
CA GLU A 63 3.18 10.63 -7.59
C GLU A 63 1.97 11.52 -7.80
N ILE A 64 2.01 12.71 -7.22
CA ILE A 64 1.02 13.77 -7.44
C ILE A 64 1.71 14.91 -8.18
N GLU A 65 1.14 15.35 -9.30
CA GLU A 65 1.69 16.44 -10.08
C GLU A 65 1.79 17.73 -9.24
N GLY A 66 2.96 18.39 -9.30
CA GLY A 66 3.25 19.56 -8.49
C GLY A 66 3.79 19.27 -7.09
N GLU A 67 3.75 18.02 -6.61
CA GLU A 67 4.35 17.63 -5.33
C GLU A 67 5.75 17.06 -5.51
N ARG A 68 6.71 17.52 -4.71
CA ARG A 68 8.10 17.07 -4.79
C ARG A 68 8.29 15.62 -4.35
N ALA A 69 7.57 15.20 -3.32
CA ALA A 69 7.68 13.88 -2.71
C ALA A 69 6.54 12.96 -3.14
N LEU A 70 6.82 11.66 -3.26
CA LEU A 70 5.77 10.66 -3.41
C LEU A 70 4.90 10.62 -2.15
N GLN A 71 3.60 10.45 -2.33
CA GLN A 71 2.61 10.47 -1.25
C GLN A 71 2.02 9.08 -1.00
N PRO A 72 1.80 8.69 0.26
CA PRO A 72 1.13 7.43 0.57
C PRO A 72 -0.37 7.53 0.26
N SER A 73 -0.83 6.77 -0.73
CA SER A 73 -2.22 6.82 -1.21
C SER A 73 -3.26 6.44 -0.15
N CYS A 74 -2.88 5.63 0.85
CA CYS A 74 -3.79 5.16 1.89
C CYS A 74 -4.20 6.25 2.91
N ILE A 75 -3.45 7.36 3.00
CA ILE A 75 -3.76 8.48 3.91
C ILE A 75 -3.95 9.81 3.19
N ARG A 76 -3.44 9.94 1.96
CA ARG A 76 -3.58 11.18 1.19
C ARG A 76 -5.01 11.28 0.65
N LYS A 77 -5.75 12.25 1.14
CA LYS A 77 -7.08 12.60 0.63
C LYS A 77 -6.99 13.28 -0.73
N VAL A 78 -7.99 13.04 -1.56
CA VAL A 78 -8.09 13.66 -2.86
C VAL A 78 -8.53 15.13 -2.74
N THR A 79 -8.12 15.93 -3.72
CA THR A 79 -8.57 17.31 -3.90
C THR A 79 -8.93 17.53 -5.36
N ASP A 80 -9.85 18.46 -5.61
CA ASP A 80 -10.30 18.73 -6.96
C ASP A 80 -9.17 19.11 -7.91
N GLY A 81 -9.17 18.56 -9.10
CA GLY A 81 -8.14 18.76 -10.12
C GLY A 81 -6.83 18.02 -9.89
N MET A 82 -6.73 17.17 -8.86
CA MET A 82 -5.50 16.41 -8.57
C MET A 82 -5.14 15.45 -9.72
N ILE A 83 -3.86 15.46 -10.12
CA ILE A 83 -3.32 14.55 -11.16
C ILE A 83 -2.35 13.58 -10.50
N ILE A 84 -2.63 12.29 -10.65
CA ILE A 84 -1.95 11.21 -9.91
C ILE A 84 -1.39 10.19 -10.90
N ASN A 85 -0.14 9.78 -10.68
CA ASN A 85 0.48 8.66 -11.38
C ASN A 85 0.78 7.53 -10.38
N THR A 86 0.27 6.33 -10.67
CA THR A 86 0.43 5.15 -9.81
C THR A 86 1.44 4.13 -10.38
N GLU A 87 1.87 4.29 -11.63
CA GLU A 87 2.63 3.28 -12.37
C GLU A 87 3.82 3.84 -13.18
N ASN A 88 4.20 5.11 -12.98
CA ASN A 88 5.41 5.60 -13.62
C ASN A 88 6.69 5.00 -13.01
N ASN A 89 7.82 5.15 -13.70
CA ASN A 89 9.09 4.55 -13.29
C ASN A 89 9.53 4.95 -11.88
N ARG A 90 9.27 6.20 -11.47
CA ARG A 90 9.63 6.71 -10.13
C ARG A 90 8.82 6.03 -9.04
N VAL A 91 7.53 5.88 -9.25
CA VAL A 91 6.61 5.21 -8.32
C VAL A 91 6.97 3.73 -8.20
N ILE A 92 7.03 3.00 -9.34
CA ILE A 92 7.36 1.57 -9.36
C ILE A 92 8.73 1.31 -8.71
N HIS A 93 9.74 2.12 -9.03
CA HIS A 93 11.06 1.98 -8.42
C HIS A 93 11.00 2.14 -6.89
N SER A 94 10.30 3.16 -6.40
CA SER A 94 10.14 3.40 -4.95
C SER A 94 9.41 2.24 -4.28
N GLN A 95 8.32 1.75 -4.86
CA GLN A 95 7.57 0.61 -4.33
C GLN A 95 8.44 -0.66 -4.26
N LYS A 96 9.22 -0.95 -5.31
CA LYS A 96 10.17 -2.08 -5.32
C LYS A 96 11.20 -1.96 -4.20
N VAL A 97 11.84 -0.80 -4.05
CA VAL A 97 12.85 -0.58 -2.99
C VAL A 97 12.26 -0.77 -1.60
N VAL A 98 11.03 -0.30 -1.36
CA VAL A 98 10.35 -0.50 -0.08
C VAL A 98 10.05 -1.98 0.17
N ILE A 99 9.58 -2.72 -0.84
CA ILE A 99 9.37 -4.17 -0.72
C ILE A 99 10.69 -4.91 -0.43
N GLU A 100 11.79 -4.56 -1.11
CA GLU A 100 13.12 -5.13 -0.82
C GLU A 100 13.55 -4.89 0.62
N LEU A 101 13.36 -3.67 1.13
CA LEU A 101 13.66 -3.32 2.53
C LEU A 101 12.85 -4.17 3.50
N LEU A 102 11.53 -4.30 3.26
CA LEU A 102 10.67 -5.13 4.10
C LEU A 102 11.06 -6.61 4.04
N GLN A 103 11.43 -7.12 2.86
CA GLN A 103 11.93 -8.49 2.73
C GLN A 103 13.26 -8.72 3.47
N SER A 104 14.12 -7.69 3.58
CA SER A 104 15.36 -7.80 4.35
C SER A 104 15.12 -7.82 5.87
N ASP A 105 13.98 -7.29 6.31
CA ASP A 105 13.60 -7.22 7.73
C ASP A 105 12.86 -8.48 8.23
N VAL A 106 12.32 -9.31 7.34
CA VAL A 106 11.63 -10.54 7.71
C VAL A 106 12.52 -11.76 7.46
N SER A 107 12.24 -12.86 8.15
CA SER A 107 12.99 -14.10 7.93
C SER A 107 12.65 -14.71 6.56
N SER A 108 13.56 -15.55 6.06
CA SER A 108 13.32 -16.33 4.85
C SER A 108 12.30 -17.46 5.05
N GLU A 109 11.91 -17.74 6.28
CA GLU A 109 10.86 -18.71 6.58
C GLU A 109 9.49 -18.15 6.21
N GLN A 110 8.76 -18.92 5.43
CA GLN A 110 7.43 -18.53 5.01
C GLN A 110 6.40 -19.06 6.01
N TYR A 111 5.97 -18.20 6.94
CA TYR A 111 4.98 -18.53 7.97
C TYR A 111 3.55 -18.54 7.43
N ASP A 112 3.26 -17.78 6.36
CA ASP A 112 1.97 -17.74 5.71
C ASP A 112 2.12 -17.89 4.20
N PRO A 113 1.55 -18.93 3.59
CA PRO A 113 1.56 -19.12 2.14
C PRO A 113 0.84 -17.98 1.38
N ASN A 114 -0.08 -17.26 2.05
CA ASN A 114 -0.83 -16.13 1.50
C ASN A 114 -0.25 -14.78 1.93
N SER A 115 1.04 -14.71 2.23
CA SER A 115 1.70 -13.46 2.63
C SER A 115 1.48 -12.34 1.60
N GLU A 116 0.87 -11.24 2.04
CA GLU A 116 0.66 -10.05 1.21
C GLU A 116 2.00 -9.45 0.76
N LEU A 117 3.04 -9.50 1.60
CA LEU A 117 4.40 -9.05 1.24
C LEU A 117 4.95 -9.87 0.07
N LYS A 118 4.81 -11.20 0.12
CA LYS A 118 5.23 -12.08 -0.98
C LYS A 118 4.42 -11.80 -2.24
N HIS A 119 3.10 -11.68 -2.12
CA HIS A 119 2.23 -11.37 -3.26
C HIS A 119 2.68 -10.09 -4.00
N TRP A 120 2.96 -9.02 -3.27
CA TRP A 120 3.42 -7.77 -3.90
C TRP A 120 4.85 -7.84 -4.41
N ALA A 121 5.74 -8.61 -3.76
CA ALA A 121 7.07 -8.86 -4.27
C ALA A 121 7.03 -9.58 -5.62
N ASP A 122 6.25 -10.64 -5.73
CA ASP A 122 6.07 -11.40 -6.97
C ASP A 122 5.46 -10.51 -8.08
N LYS A 123 4.42 -9.75 -7.76
CA LYS A 123 3.73 -8.86 -8.70
C LYS A 123 4.61 -7.72 -9.21
N LEU A 124 5.41 -7.14 -8.33
CA LEU A 124 6.38 -6.09 -8.68
C LEU A 124 7.70 -6.66 -9.24
N GLN A 125 7.83 -7.99 -9.36
CA GLN A 125 9.03 -8.65 -9.85
C GLN A 125 10.29 -8.26 -9.05
N VAL A 126 10.20 -8.34 -7.72
CA VAL A 126 11.32 -8.15 -6.82
C VAL A 126 11.98 -9.51 -6.61
N GLU A 127 12.95 -9.85 -7.44
CA GLU A 127 13.61 -11.16 -7.46
C GLU A 127 14.78 -11.25 -6.48
N THR A 128 15.41 -10.11 -6.19
CA THR A 128 16.62 -10.06 -5.36
C THR A 128 16.49 -8.98 -4.30
N VAL A 129 16.96 -9.30 -3.09
CA VAL A 129 17.06 -8.34 -1.98
C VAL A 129 18.49 -7.84 -1.92
N ARG A 130 18.71 -6.56 -2.21
CA ARG A 130 20.03 -5.91 -2.22
C ARG A 130 20.51 -5.50 -0.83
N PHE A 131 19.61 -5.45 0.14
CA PHE A 131 19.91 -5.02 1.49
C PHE A 131 20.34 -6.21 2.35
N PRO A 132 21.27 -6.02 3.30
CA PRO A 132 21.65 -7.09 4.22
C PRO A 132 20.45 -7.48 5.08
N SER A 133 20.26 -8.78 5.25
CA SER A 133 19.21 -9.30 6.13
C SER A 133 19.45 -8.85 7.56
N LYS A 134 18.38 -8.42 8.22
CA LYS A 134 18.42 -8.06 9.64
C LYS A 134 18.70 -9.30 10.48
N ILE A 135 19.48 -9.14 11.55
CA ILE A 135 19.62 -10.17 12.57
C ILE A 135 18.26 -10.32 13.25
N GLN A 136 17.68 -11.51 13.11
CA GLN A 136 16.35 -11.78 13.64
C GLN A 136 16.37 -11.86 15.17
N ASN A 137 15.40 -11.23 15.80
CA ASN A 137 15.18 -11.34 17.23
C ASN A 137 14.60 -12.71 17.57
N LYS A 138 14.91 -13.21 18.75
CA LYS A 138 14.25 -14.41 19.27
C LYS A 138 12.75 -14.14 19.47
N HIS A 139 11.96 -15.18 19.29
CA HIS A 139 10.52 -15.11 19.60
C HIS A 139 10.33 -14.68 21.05
N ASP A 140 9.37 -13.81 21.30
CA ASP A 140 9.02 -13.36 22.65
C ASP A 140 7.89 -14.22 23.21
N PHE A 141 8.18 -14.96 24.26
CA PHE A 141 7.26 -15.80 25.03
C PHE A 141 7.08 -15.27 26.45
N SER A 142 7.39 -14.01 26.71
CA SER A 142 7.32 -13.41 28.07
C SER A 142 5.91 -13.39 28.64
N HIS A 143 4.89 -13.36 27.80
CA HIS A 143 3.49 -13.40 28.23
C HIS A 143 2.91 -14.82 28.17
N PRO A 144 2.20 -15.31 29.20
CA PRO A 144 1.75 -16.72 29.28
C PRO A 144 0.71 -17.11 28.20
N ALA A 145 0.02 -16.14 27.62
CA ALA A 145 -1.04 -16.39 26.62
C ALA A 145 -0.74 -15.80 25.24
N ILE A 146 0.40 -15.12 25.06
CA ILE A 146 0.76 -14.44 23.79
C ILE A 146 2.19 -14.79 23.43
N ALA A 147 2.37 -15.35 22.23
CA ALA A 147 3.67 -15.54 21.59
C ALA A 147 3.81 -14.52 20.47
N VAL A 148 4.93 -13.80 20.44
CA VAL A 148 5.22 -12.80 19.38
C VAL A 148 6.40 -13.28 18.56
N ASN A 149 6.19 -13.34 17.25
CA ASN A 149 7.24 -13.63 16.29
C ASN A 149 7.64 -12.33 15.56
N LEU A 150 8.75 -11.72 15.99
CA LEU A 150 9.21 -10.45 15.44
C LEU A 150 9.91 -10.57 14.09
N ASP A 151 10.36 -11.77 13.71
CA ASP A 151 11.01 -12.01 12.43
C ASP A 151 10.03 -12.17 11.26
N ALA A 152 8.72 -12.28 11.56
CA ALA A 152 7.63 -12.24 10.59
C ALA A 152 6.93 -10.86 10.54
N CYS A 153 7.40 -9.88 11.29
CA CYS A 153 6.74 -8.60 11.50
C CYS A 153 7.34 -7.50 10.62
N ILE A 154 6.52 -6.86 9.78
CA ILE A 154 6.92 -5.68 8.98
C ILE A 154 6.77 -4.35 9.72
N GLN A 155 6.48 -4.38 11.02
CA GLN A 155 6.31 -3.20 11.89
C GLN A 155 5.31 -2.17 11.33
N CYS A 156 4.18 -2.66 10.84
CA CYS A 156 3.15 -1.80 10.24
C CYS A 156 2.26 -1.06 11.25
N THR A 157 2.40 -1.32 12.57
CA THR A 157 1.64 -0.83 13.74
C THR A 157 0.19 -1.22 13.79
#